data_13139b3270c2f2d7ba5266a819561ccd
#
_entry.id   13139b3270c2f2d7ba5266a819561ccd
#
_cell.length_a   1.000
_cell.length_b   1.000
_cell.length_c   1.000
_cell.angle_alpha   90.00
_cell.angle_beta   90.00
_cell.angle_gamma   90.00
#
_symmetry.space_group_name_H-M   'P 1'
#
loop_
_entity.id
_entity.type
_entity.pdbx_description
1 polymer ?
#
loop_
_entity_poly.entity_id
_entity_poly.type
_entity_poly.pdbx_seq_one_letter_code
_entity_poly.pdbx_strand_id
1 'polypeptide(L)'
;MSYNKHVVARGPVIASAFTGGTTGGEIVAAVTGKKLRLISMMLLTDTAGNVTVRDNTGTPIKFVGPAPVAANGGFVLPHNPEGWGDTGSGQNINVLLGTSCTTFGGVVTYQVLDGN
;
A
#
# COMPACT_ATOMS: atom_id res chain seq x y z
N MET A 1 4.82 -34.54 9.16
CA MET A 1 5.26 -34.07 7.87
C MET A 1 5.81 -32.67 7.96
N SER A 2 6.97 -32.47 7.43
CA SER A 2 7.64 -31.18 7.60
C SER A 2 8.00 -30.60 6.25
N TYR A 3 7.08 -30.22 5.55
CA TYR A 3 7.21 -29.78 4.19
C TYR A 3 7.38 -28.28 4.03
N ASN A 4 7.09 -27.50 5.05
CA ASN A 4 6.99 -26.05 4.92
C ASN A 4 8.13 -25.28 5.55
N LYS A 5 9.28 -25.87 5.66
CA LYS A 5 10.45 -25.20 6.27
C LYS A 5 10.90 -23.97 5.49
N HIS A 6 10.61 -23.95 4.21
CA HIS A 6 11.04 -22.86 3.33
C HIS A 6 9.94 -21.85 3.07
N VAL A 7 8.77 -22.06 3.64
CA VAL A 7 7.68 -21.12 3.49
C VAL A 7 7.93 -19.93 4.39
N VAL A 8 7.90 -18.73 3.81
CA VAL A 8 8.01 -17.50 4.58
C VAL A 8 6.80 -17.39 5.49
N ALA A 9 7.02 -17.13 6.77
CA ALA A 9 5.93 -16.93 7.70
C ALA A 9 5.10 -15.72 7.28
N ARG A 10 3.80 -15.92 7.15
CA ARG A 10 2.86 -14.89 6.75
C ARG A 10 1.82 -14.73 7.84
N GLY A 11 1.53 -13.49 8.17
CA GLY A 11 0.38 -13.18 8.99
C GLY A 11 -0.92 -13.31 8.19
N PRO A 12 -2.05 -13.14 8.83
CA PRO A 12 -3.34 -13.09 8.14
C PRO A 12 -3.41 -11.88 7.22
N VAL A 13 -4.32 -11.93 6.26
CA VAL A 13 -4.66 -10.75 5.46
C VAL A 13 -5.46 -9.80 6.33
N ILE A 14 -5.02 -8.57 6.41
CA ILE A 14 -5.64 -7.54 7.25
C ILE A 14 -6.23 -6.48 6.32
N ALA A 15 -7.48 -6.11 6.57
CA ALA A 15 -8.14 -5.02 5.86
C ALA A 15 -8.17 -3.79 6.75
N SER A 16 -7.84 -2.63 6.19
CA SER A 16 -7.82 -1.38 6.92
C SER A 16 -8.36 -0.25 6.05
N ALA A 17 -9.37 0.44 6.55
CA ALA A 17 -9.84 1.67 5.92
C ALA A 17 -8.84 2.79 6.20
N PHE A 18 -8.68 3.69 5.23
CA PHE A 18 -7.80 4.83 5.40
C PHE A 18 -8.44 6.08 4.83
N THR A 19 -8.00 7.21 5.33
CA THR A 19 -8.41 8.52 4.82
C THR A 19 -7.28 9.51 5.08
N GLY A 20 -7.22 10.54 4.29
CA GLY A 20 -6.23 11.59 4.44
C GLY A 20 -6.52 12.75 3.51
N GLY A 21 -5.60 13.66 3.42
CA GLY A 21 -5.72 14.83 2.56
C GLY A 21 -4.35 15.36 2.17
N THR A 22 -4.34 16.59 1.64
CA THR A 22 -3.14 17.27 1.16
C THR A 22 -2.43 16.44 0.08
N THR A 23 -1.19 16.06 0.27
CA THR A 23 -0.39 15.35 -0.74
C THR A 23 -0.21 13.87 -0.41
N GLY A 24 -1.04 13.35 0.49
CA GLY A 24 -1.00 11.93 0.85
C GLY A 24 -0.42 11.68 2.22
N GLY A 25 0.04 10.48 2.44
CA GLY A 25 0.64 10.07 3.70
C GLY A 25 0.61 8.57 3.89
N GLU A 26 0.95 8.16 5.08
CA GLU A 26 0.97 6.75 5.48
C GLU A 26 -0.44 6.19 5.53
N ILE A 27 -0.65 5.02 4.92
CA ILE A 27 -1.93 4.32 4.98
C ILE A 27 -1.83 3.00 5.73
N VAL A 28 -0.64 2.42 5.84
CA VAL A 28 -0.36 1.26 6.69
C VAL A 28 0.92 1.55 7.45
N ALA A 29 0.85 1.48 8.77
CA ALA A 29 2.00 1.75 9.62
C ALA A 29 3.07 0.69 9.46
N ALA A 30 4.32 1.11 9.53
CA ALA A 30 5.46 0.21 9.51
C ALA A 30 5.44 -0.71 10.75
N VAL A 31 5.92 -1.93 10.55
CA VAL A 31 6.15 -2.87 11.65
C VAL A 31 7.65 -3.17 11.69
N THR A 32 8.27 -2.91 12.82
CA THR A 32 9.71 -3.05 12.99
C THR A 32 10.16 -4.48 12.61
N GLY A 33 11.15 -4.55 11.73
CA GLY A 33 11.72 -5.83 11.30
C GLY A 33 10.85 -6.64 10.36
N LYS A 34 9.76 -6.07 9.89
CA LYS A 34 8.80 -6.78 9.02
C LYS A 34 8.63 -6.06 7.70
N LYS A 35 8.23 -6.81 6.69
CA LYS A 35 7.78 -6.26 5.41
C LYS A 35 6.26 -6.30 5.35
N LEU A 36 5.69 -5.43 4.56
CA LEU A 36 4.26 -5.40 4.29
C LEU A 36 4.05 -5.78 2.83
N ARG A 37 3.14 -6.70 2.58
CA ARG A 37 2.75 -7.10 1.22
C ARG A 37 1.39 -6.51 0.90
N LEU A 38 1.33 -5.74 -0.16
CA LEU A 38 0.07 -5.15 -0.63
C LEU A 38 -0.72 -6.22 -1.38
N ILE A 39 -1.91 -6.56 -0.89
CA ILE A 39 -2.75 -7.62 -1.45
C ILE A 39 -3.84 -7.04 -2.33
N SER A 40 -4.51 -6.00 -1.89
CA SER A 40 -5.51 -5.29 -2.68
C SER A 40 -5.67 -3.89 -2.14
N MET A 41 -6.27 -3.01 -2.94
CA MET A 41 -6.63 -1.69 -2.44
C MET A 41 -7.68 -1.05 -3.33
N MET A 42 -8.43 -0.15 -2.74
CA MET A 42 -9.32 0.77 -3.44
C MET A 42 -8.98 2.17 -2.94
N LEU A 43 -8.82 3.10 -3.84
CA LEU A 43 -8.51 4.48 -3.48
C LEU A 43 -9.33 5.43 -4.34
N LEU A 44 -9.93 6.42 -3.69
CA LEU A 44 -10.61 7.52 -4.37
C LEU A 44 -10.06 8.83 -3.82
N THR A 45 -10.03 9.84 -4.68
CA THR A 45 -9.60 11.20 -4.31
C THR A 45 -10.55 12.22 -4.92
N ASP A 46 -10.74 13.32 -4.21
CA ASP A 46 -11.62 14.40 -4.69
C ASP A 46 -10.96 15.29 -5.75
N THR A 47 -9.66 15.18 -5.95
CA THR A 47 -8.92 16.06 -6.85
C THR A 47 -8.18 15.23 -7.92
N ALA A 48 -8.25 15.68 -9.15
CA ALA A 48 -7.52 15.08 -10.25
C ALA A 48 -6.01 15.22 -10.06
N GLY A 49 -5.25 14.23 -10.49
CA GLY A 49 -3.80 14.26 -10.43
C GLY A 49 -3.21 12.86 -10.45
N ASN A 50 -1.92 12.77 -10.26
CA ASN A 50 -1.22 11.49 -10.22
C ASN A 50 -1.22 10.93 -8.81
N VAL A 51 -1.41 9.62 -8.71
CA VAL A 51 -1.35 8.88 -7.44
C VAL A 51 -0.23 7.86 -7.53
N THR A 52 0.63 7.83 -6.52
CA THR A 52 1.67 6.82 -6.37
C THR A 52 1.47 6.12 -5.04
N VAL A 53 1.47 4.79 -5.06
CA VAL A 53 1.47 3.97 -3.85
C VAL A 53 2.84 3.34 -3.74
N ARG A 54 3.50 3.54 -2.60
CA ARG A 54 4.90 3.17 -2.44
C ARG A 54 5.23 2.89 -0.98
N ASP A 55 6.43 2.35 -0.74
CA ASP A 55 6.99 2.37 0.60
C ASP A 55 7.73 3.69 0.85
N ASN A 56 8.35 3.82 2.01
CA ASN A 56 8.99 5.07 2.43
C ASN A 56 10.51 4.93 2.55
N THR A 57 11.13 4.05 1.76
CA THR A 57 12.60 3.94 1.74
C THR A 57 13.23 5.16 1.07
N GLY A 58 14.53 5.32 1.21
CA GLY A 58 15.26 6.39 0.53
C GLY A 58 15.17 6.31 -0.98
N THR A 59 15.05 5.09 -1.52
CA THR A 59 14.69 4.85 -2.92
C THR A 59 13.38 4.08 -2.92
N PRO A 60 12.24 4.77 -2.93
CA PRO A 60 10.96 4.11 -2.68
C PRO A 60 10.63 3.01 -3.68
N ILE A 61 10.14 1.89 -3.15
CA ILE A 61 9.56 0.82 -3.96
C ILE A 61 8.14 1.25 -4.31
N LYS A 62 7.86 1.40 -5.61
CA LYS A 62 6.54 1.83 -6.08
C LYS A 62 5.72 0.60 -6.45
N PHE A 63 4.52 0.52 -5.87
CA PHE A 63 3.57 -0.55 -6.19
C PHE A 63 2.63 -0.12 -7.30
N VAL A 64 2.29 1.16 -7.33
CA VAL A 64 1.42 1.76 -8.34
C VAL A 64 1.96 3.12 -8.69
N GLY A 65 1.96 3.43 -9.97
CA GLY A 65 2.07 4.78 -10.46
C GLY A 65 3.45 5.34 -10.67
N PRO A 66 3.48 6.63 -10.91
CA PRO A 66 2.35 7.56 -10.80
C PRO A 66 1.24 7.25 -11.82
N ALA A 67 0.00 7.18 -11.34
CA ALA A 67 -1.17 6.85 -12.14
C ALA A 67 -2.13 8.05 -12.14
N PRO A 68 -2.51 8.56 -13.31
CA PRO A 68 -3.42 9.70 -13.36
C PRO A 68 -4.85 9.27 -13.00
N VAL A 69 -5.51 10.05 -12.17
CA VAL A 69 -6.89 9.85 -11.79
C VAL A 69 -7.68 11.14 -11.99
N ALA A 70 -8.98 10.99 -12.25
CA ALA A 70 -9.89 12.13 -12.38
C ALA A 70 -10.36 12.57 -11.00
N ALA A 71 -10.89 13.80 -10.93
CA ALA A 71 -11.54 14.29 -9.73
C ALA A 71 -12.71 13.37 -9.38
N ASN A 72 -12.87 13.06 -8.10
CA ASN A 72 -13.85 12.11 -7.57
C ASN A 72 -13.69 10.70 -8.16
N GLY A 73 -12.51 10.40 -8.64
CA GLY A 73 -12.17 9.10 -9.19
C GLY A 73 -11.06 8.45 -8.39
N GLY A 74 -10.60 7.33 -8.90
CA GLY A 74 -9.55 6.57 -8.25
C GLY A 74 -9.28 5.26 -8.99
N PHE A 75 -8.85 4.25 -8.25
CA PHE A 75 -8.56 2.95 -8.85
C PHE A 75 -8.79 1.84 -7.84
N VAL A 76 -8.85 0.63 -8.39
CA VAL A 76 -8.95 -0.59 -7.61
C VAL A 76 -7.84 -1.53 -8.03
N LEU A 77 -7.09 -2.04 -7.07
CA LEU A 77 -6.20 -3.18 -7.27
C LEU A 77 -6.94 -4.41 -6.76
N PRO A 78 -7.29 -5.35 -7.63
CA PRO A 78 -8.01 -6.54 -7.20
C PRO A 78 -7.17 -7.40 -6.26
N HIS A 79 -7.82 -8.30 -5.55
CA HIS A 79 -7.15 -9.21 -4.63
C HIS A 79 -6.12 -10.05 -5.37
N ASN A 80 -4.88 -10.00 -4.92
CA ASN A 80 -3.79 -10.78 -5.47
C ASN A 80 -3.03 -11.44 -4.31
N PRO A 81 -3.24 -12.75 -4.06
CA PRO A 81 -2.59 -13.40 -2.93
C PRO A 81 -1.07 -13.42 -3.01
N GLU A 82 -0.51 -13.27 -4.22
CA GLU A 82 0.94 -13.14 -4.39
C GLU A 82 1.43 -11.72 -4.12
N GLY A 83 0.52 -10.78 -3.97
CA GLY A 83 0.82 -9.39 -3.71
C GLY A 83 1.15 -8.56 -4.94
N TRP A 84 0.87 -7.28 -4.83
CA TRP A 84 1.25 -6.27 -5.82
C TRP A 84 2.68 -5.78 -5.60
N GLY A 85 3.23 -6.06 -4.43
CA GLY A 85 4.59 -5.73 -4.06
C GLY A 85 4.77 -5.77 -2.56
N ASP A 86 6.02 -5.81 -2.14
CA ASP A 86 6.40 -5.84 -0.74
C ASP A 86 7.21 -4.60 -0.41
N THR A 87 7.00 -4.03 0.77
CA THR A 87 7.83 -2.92 1.27
C THR A 87 9.22 -3.42 1.61
N GLY A 88 10.17 -2.50 1.77
CA GLY A 88 11.39 -2.79 2.48
C GLY A 88 11.11 -3.13 3.94
N SER A 89 12.04 -3.80 4.59
CA SER A 89 11.89 -4.17 6.00
C SER A 89 11.75 -2.92 6.87
N GLY A 90 10.76 -2.90 7.73
CA GLY A 90 10.51 -1.78 8.63
C GLY A 90 9.92 -0.55 7.96
N GLN A 91 9.38 -0.69 6.76
CA GLN A 91 8.83 0.43 6.00
C GLN A 91 7.30 0.36 5.95
N ASN A 92 6.67 1.52 5.83
CA ASN A 92 5.22 1.63 5.73
C ASN A 92 4.75 1.54 4.27
N ILE A 93 3.43 1.51 4.09
CA ILE A 93 2.81 1.75 2.79
C ILE A 93 2.24 3.16 2.84
N ASN A 94 2.58 3.99 1.85
CA ASN A 94 2.03 5.34 1.80
C ASN A 94 1.59 5.72 0.38
N VAL A 95 0.77 6.76 0.34
CA VAL A 95 0.22 7.33 -0.87
C VAL A 95 0.84 8.70 -1.06
N LEU A 96 1.31 8.96 -2.27
CA LEU A 96 1.80 10.27 -2.68
C LEU A 96 0.88 10.81 -3.78
N LEU A 97 0.34 11.98 -3.56
CA LEU A 97 -0.50 12.66 -4.53
C LEU A 97 0.29 13.78 -5.21
N GLY A 98 0.26 13.80 -6.52
CA GLY A 98 0.95 14.85 -7.29
C GLY A 98 0.27 16.20 -7.20
N THR A 99 -1.03 16.21 -6.89
CA THR A 99 -1.80 17.43 -6.69
C THR A 99 -2.47 17.36 -5.31
N SER A 100 -2.38 18.46 -4.57
CA SER A 100 -2.99 18.53 -3.24
C SER A 100 -4.50 18.32 -3.34
N CYS A 101 -5.03 17.46 -2.46
CA CYS A 101 -6.47 17.18 -2.39
C CYS A 101 -7.03 17.58 -1.03
N THR A 102 -8.35 17.71 -0.94
CA THR A 102 -9.04 17.90 0.34
C THR A 102 -9.17 16.56 1.06
N THR A 103 -9.60 15.53 0.35
CA THR A 103 -9.82 14.20 0.92
C THR A 103 -9.47 13.11 -0.09
N PHE A 104 -8.73 12.12 0.36
CA PHE A 104 -8.64 10.83 -0.32
C PHE A 104 -8.94 9.74 0.69
N GLY A 105 -9.33 8.58 0.22
CA GLY A 105 -9.61 7.48 1.12
C GLY A 105 -9.91 6.19 0.39
N GLY A 106 -10.11 5.14 1.16
CA GLY A 106 -10.41 3.83 0.63
C GLY A 106 -10.14 2.73 1.63
N VAL A 107 -9.82 1.56 1.12
CA VAL A 107 -9.46 0.40 1.92
C VAL A 107 -8.23 -0.27 1.31
N VAL A 108 -7.37 -0.77 2.16
CA VAL A 108 -6.18 -1.53 1.76
C VAL A 108 -6.19 -2.86 2.49
N THR A 109 -5.83 -3.93 1.80
CA THR A 109 -5.56 -5.20 2.44
C THR A 109 -4.09 -5.55 2.28
N TYR A 110 -3.51 -6.08 3.33
CA TYR A 110 -2.08 -6.34 3.38
C TYR A 110 -1.78 -7.53 4.27
N GLN A 111 -0.56 -8.05 4.14
CA GLN A 111 -0.02 -9.07 5.04
C GLN A 111 1.28 -8.58 5.63
N VAL A 112 1.54 -8.97 6.87
CA VAL A 112 2.83 -8.73 7.53
C VAL A 112 3.69 -9.98 7.31
N LEU A 113 4.88 -9.78 6.77
CA LEU A 113 5.82 -10.85 6.45
C LEU A 113 7.09 -10.67 7.27
N ASP A 114 7.85 -11.77 7.41
CA ASP A 114 9.18 -11.66 7.97
C ASP A 114 10.04 -10.74 7.10
N GLY A 115 10.89 -9.94 7.73
CA GLY A 115 11.68 -8.92 7.07
C GLY A 115 12.91 -9.43 6.32
N ASN A 116 13.16 -10.72 6.36
CA ASN A 116 14.33 -11.32 5.72
C ASN A 116 14.02 -11.86 4.33
#